data_6fb9d5808d4df510939531a02403341b
#
_entry.id   6fb9d5808d4df510939531a02403341b
#
_cell.length_a   1.000
_cell.length_b   1.000
_cell.length_c   1.000
_cell.angle_alpha   90.00
_cell.angle_beta   90.00
_cell.angle_gamma   90.00
#
_symmetry.space_group_name_H-M   'P 1'
#
loop_
_entity.id
_entity.type
_entity.pdbx_description
1 polymer ?
#
loop_
_entity_poly.entity_id
_entity_poly.type
_entity_poly.pdbx_seq_one_letter_code
_entity_poly.pdbx_strand_id
1 'polypeptide(L)'
;LEHIECNAACDYAPVVMVNWEFFDNQTPSSATELVNSLRAGVPVNPTRGGPLCGFRQTARVLAGVDMTNVEAGGSPGEPTLAGLRTAHELRMHTPGRNP
;
A
#
# COMPACT_ATOMS: atom_id res chain seq x y z
N LEU A 1 3.20 -5.80 15.84
CA LEU A 1 2.45 -4.60 15.41
C LEU A 1 3.29 -3.37 15.76
N GLU A 2 3.46 -2.50 14.79
CA GLU A 2 4.26 -1.28 14.93
C GLU A 2 3.52 -0.11 14.29
N HIS A 3 3.57 1.05 14.92
CA HIS A 3 3.09 2.28 14.33
C HIS A 3 4.24 2.91 13.52
N ILE A 4 3.99 3.14 12.24
CA ILE A 4 4.96 3.73 11.32
C ILE A 4 4.35 4.96 10.63
N GLU A 5 5.19 5.69 9.91
CA GLU A 5 4.74 6.78 9.05
C GLU A 5 3.89 6.24 7.88
N CYS A 6 3.27 7.14 7.12
CA CYS A 6 2.27 6.81 6.11
C CYS A 6 2.76 6.02 4.90
N ASN A 7 4.05 5.75 4.76
CA ASN A 7 4.64 5.13 3.57
C ASN A 7 4.21 5.81 2.24
N ALA A 8 4.03 7.13 2.28
CA ALA A 8 3.52 7.93 1.16
C ALA A 8 2.11 7.52 0.66
N ALA A 9 1.33 6.87 1.51
CA ALA A 9 -0.03 6.44 1.20
C ALA A 9 -1.10 7.35 1.87
N CYS A 10 -0.80 8.62 2.09
CA CYS A 10 -1.68 9.58 2.77
C CYS A 10 -3.01 9.78 2.05
N ASP A 11 -3.04 9.63 0.74
CA ASP A 11 -4.23 9.72 -0.09
C ASP A 11 -5.21 8.56 0.13
N TYR A 12 -4.76 7.48 0.76
CA TYR A 12 -5.57 6.31 1.08
C TYR A 12 -5.61 5.99 2.58
N ALA A 13 -5.20 6.93 3.43
CA ALA A 13 -5.23 6.75 4.89
C ALA A 13 -6.66 6.50 5.42
N PRO A 14 -6.80 5.76 6.49
CA PRO A 14 -5.77 5.02 7.23
C PRO A 14 -5.30 3.76 6.49
N VAL A 15 -4.02 3.46 6.60
CA VAL A 15 -3.40 2.31 5.91
C VAL A 15 -2.81 1.34 6.92
N VAL A 16 -2.99 0.05 6.67
CA VAL A 16 -2.30 -1.03 7.38
C VAL A 16 -1.43 -1.77 6.37
N MET A 17 -0.24 -2.16 6.79
CA MET A 17 0.63 -3.02 5.99
C MET A 17 0.79 -4.37 6.67
N VAL A 18 0.69 -5.43 5.89
CA VAL A 18 0.99 -6.79 6.32
C VAL A 18 2.01 -7.38 5.35
N ASN A 19 3.19 -7.75 5.86
CA ASN A 19 4.27 -8.30 5.02
C ASN A 19 4.53 -7.45 3.76
N TRP A 20 4.54 -6.13 3.93
CA TRP A 20 4.78 -5.11 2.89
C TRP A 20 3.65 -4.96 1.86
N GLU A 21 2.51 -5.58 2.08
CA GLU A 21 1.33 -5.37 1.25
C GLU A 21 0.38 -4.37 1.90
N PHE A 22 -0.28 -3.55 1.07
CA PHE A 22 -1.13 -2.45 1.53
C PHE A 22 -2.59 -2.85 1.68
N PHE A 23 -3.17 -2.40 2.79
CA PHE A 23 -4.61 -2.45 3.05
C PHE A 23 -5.06 -1.02 3.29
N ASP A 24 -5.61 -0.40 2.25
CA ASP A 24 -5.97 1.01 2.22
C ASP A 24 -7.31 1.29 2.87
N ASN A 25 -7.54 2.55 3.27
CA ASN A 25 -8.82 3.04 3.79
C ASN A 25 -9.39 2.18 4.93
N GLN A 26 -8.53 1.79 5.86
CA GLN A 26 -8.94 0.92 6.96
C GLN A 26 -9.80 1.66 7.98
N THR A 27 -10.79 0.95 8.52
CA THR A 27 -11.57 1.37 9.68
C THR A 27 -11.20 0.50 10.88
N PRO A 28 -11.55 0.88 12.12
CA PRO A 28 -11.36 -0.02 13.26
C PRO A 28 -12.00 -1.40 13.05
N SER A 29 -13.15 -1.45 12.43
CA SER A 29 -13.86 -2.70 12.10
C SER A 29 -13.07 -3.53 11.08
N SER A 30 -12.68 -2.95 9.95
CA SER A 30 -11.95 -3.68 8.91
C SER A 30 -10.56 -4.13 9.37
N ALA A 31 -9.88 -3.33 10.18
CA ALA A 31 -8.60 -3.70 10.77
C ALA A 31 -8.75 -4.89 11.74
N THR A 32 -9.80 -4.91 12.53
CA THR A 32 -10.11 -6.04 13.43
C THR A 32 -10.39 -7.32 12.64
N GLU A 33 -11.19 -7.23 11.58
CA GLU A 33 -11.46 -8.35 10.68
C GLU A 33 -10.18 -8.87 10.03
N LEU A 34 -9.31 -7.99 9.58
CA LEU A 34 -8.02 -8.34 8.99
C LEU A 34 -7.18 -9.16 9.98
N VAL A 35 -7.02 -8.68 11.21
CA VAL A 35 -6.26 -9.38 12.25
C VAL A 35 -6.87 -10.74 12.57
N ASN A 36 -8.19 -10.81 12.70
CA ASN A 36 -8.88 -12.06 13.00
C ASN A 36 -8.73 -13.08 11.86
N SER A 37 -8.83 -12.63 10.62
CA SER A 37 -8.61 -13.48 9.45
C SER A 37 -7.18 -14.03 9.40
N LEU A 38 -6.19 -13.20 9.67
CA LEU A 38 -4.79 -13.63 9.72
C LEU A 38 -4.56 -14.65 10.83
N ARG A 39 -5.15 -14.46 12.02
CA ARG A 39 -5.05 -15.43 13.12
C ARG A 39 -5.70 -16.76 12.79
N ALA A 40 -6.79 -16.74 12.06
CA ALA A 40 -7.53 -17.94 11.66
C ALA A 40 -6.90 -18.64 10.43
N GLY A 41 -5.87 -18.06 9.83
CA GLY A 41 -5.26 -18.59 8.60
C GLY A 41 -6.15 -18.45 7.37
N VAL A 42 -7.14 -17.58 7.40
CA VAL A 42 -8.01 -17.30 6.26
C VAL A 42 -7.27 -16.41 5.27
N PRO A 43 -7.30 -16.74 3.97
CA PRO A 43 -6.68 -15.88 2.95
C PRO A 43 -7.29 -14.48 2.95
N VAL A 44 -6.42 -13.47 2.86
CA VAL A 44 -6.82 -12.06 2.74
C VAL A 44 -6.17 -11.45 1.51
N ASN A 45 -6.86 -10.53 0.87
CA ASN A 45 -6.36 -9.87 -0.32
C ASN A 45 -5.98 -8.43 0.01
N PRO A 46 -4.74 -8.01 -0.27
CA PRO A 46 -4.36 -6.59 -0.20
C PRO A 46 -5.22 -5.74 -1.14
N THR A 47 -5.34 -4.46 -0.83
CA THR A 47 -6.08 -3.54 -1.71
C THR A 47 -5.32 -3.22 -2.99
N ARG A 48 -4.02 -3.44 -3.00
CA ARG A 48 -3.16 -3.28 -4.19
C ARG A 48 -1.93 -4.16 -4.07
N GLY A 49 -1.32 -4.44 -5.21
CA GLY A 49 -0.18 -5.33 -5.31
C GLY A 49 -0.58 -6.78 -5.52
N GLY A 50 0.39 -7.66 -5.36
CA GLY A 50 0.21 -9.10 -5.53
C GLY A 50 -0.43 -9.77 -4.32
N PRO A 51 -0.59 -11.10 -4.37
CA PRO A 51 -1.16 -11.86 -3.27
C PRO A 51 -0.28 -11.78 -2.01
N LEU A 52 -0.94 -11.76 -0.85
CA LEU A 52 -0.25 -11.78 0.43
C LEU A 52 0.48 -13.11 0.60
N CYS A 53 1.74 -13.04 0.98
CA CYS A 53 2.55 -14.23 1.27
C CYS A 53 3.15 -14.14 2.67
N GLY A 54 3.72 -15.24 3.13
CA GLY A 54 4.39 -15.29 4.43
C GLY A 54 5.63 -14.40 4.47
N PHE A 55 6.04 -14.00 5.67
CA PHE A 55 7.18 -13.09 5.86
C PHE A 55 8.47 -13.59 5.19
N ARG A 56 8.76 -14.88 5.28
CA ARG A 56 9.97 -15.44 4.63
C ARG A 56 9.94 -15.30 3.12
N GLN A 57 8.78 -15.51 2.52
CA GLN A 57 8.60 -15.33 1.07
C GLN A 57 8.78 -13.87 0.68
N THR A 58 8.18 -12.96 1.43
CA THR A 58 8.37 -11.52 1.22
C THR A 58 9.83 -11.11 1.33
N ALA A 59 10.55 -11.62 2.33
CA ALA A 59 11.98 -11.35 2.50
C ALA A 59 12.80 -11.81 1.28
N ARG A 60 12.47 -12.97 0.72
CA ARG A 60 13.14 -13.48 -0.51
C ARG A 60 12.84 -12.61 -1.73
N VAL A 61 11.60 -12.17 -1.87
CA VAL A 61 11.21 -11.24 -2.93
C VAL A 61 11.99 -9.93 -2.82
N LEU A 62 12.04 -9.34 -1.64
CA LEU A 62 12.77 -8.08 -1.40
C LEU A 62 14.28 -8.22 -1.62
N ALA A 63 14.82 -9.42 -1.39
CA ALA A 63 16.22 -9.73 -1.70
C ALA A 63 16.48 -10.02 -3.18
N GLY A 64 15.45 -10.02 -4.03
CA GLY A 64 15.57 -10.31 -5.46
C GLY A 64 15.74 -11.78 -5.80
N VAL A 65 15.49 -12.70 -4.85
CA VAL A 65 15.72 -14.13 -5.04
C VAL A 65 14.57 -14.80 -5.78
N ASP A 66 13.34 -14.36 -5.53
CA ASP A 66 12.13 -14.92 -6.15
C ASP A 66 11.15 -13.80 -6.47
N MET A 67 11.00 -13.51 -7.76
CA MET A 67 10.14 -12.43 -8.26
C MET A 67 8.87 -12.94 -8.94
N THR A 68 8.57 -14.23 -8.83
CA THR A 68 7.48 -14.85 -9.60
C THR A 68 6.08 -14.34 -9.23
N ASN A 69 5.89 -13.89 -8.00
CA ASN A 69 4.61 -13.37 -7.49
C ASN A 69 4.59 -11.85 -7.36
N VAL A 70 5.54 -11.16 -7.95
CA VAL A 70 5.59 -9.69 -7.91
C VAL A 70 4.69 -9.13 -8.99
N GLU A 71 3.76 -8.29 -8.58
CA GLU A 71 2.90 -7.56 -9.50
C GLU A 71 3.20 -6.07 -9.38
N ALA A 72 3.32 -5.41 -10.52
CA ALA A 72 3.40 -3.96 -10.55
C ALA A 72 2.11 -3.35 -10.03
N GLY A 73 2.22 -2.26 -9.29
CA GLY A 73 1.05 -1.49 -8.88
C GLY A 73 0.24 -1.06 -10.09
N GLY A 74 -1.08 -1.02 -9.94
CA GLY A 74 -1.98 -0.58 -10.99
C GLY A 74 -1.89 0.91 -11.27
N SER A 75 -2.83 1.41 -12.08
CA SER A 75 -2.98 2.83 -12.35
C SER A 75 -3.37 3.60 -11.07
N PRO A 76 -2.97 4.88 -10.95
CA PRO A 76 -3.38 5.70 -9.82
C PRO A 76 -4.91 5.81 -9.73
N GLY A 77 -5.43 5.71 -8.52
CA GLY A 77 -6.85 5.91 -8.25
C GLY A 77 -7.25 7.37 -8.13
N GLU A 78 -8.53 7.62 -7.99
CA GLU A 78 -9.07 9.00 -7.93
C GLU A 78 -8.49 9.86 -6.80
N PRO A 79 -8.25 9.36 -5.57
CA PRO A 79 -7.62 10.17 -4.54
C PRO A 79 -6.23 10.69 -4.94
N THR A 80 -5.41 9.85 -5.56
CA THR A 80 -4.09 10.24 -6.08
C THR A 80 -4.21 11.28 -7.20
N LEU A 81 -5.12 11.05 -8.13
CA LEU A 81 -5.37 11.97 -9.26
C LEU A 81 -5.90 13.32 -8.80
N ALA A 82 -6.76 13.36 -7.78
CA ALA A 82 -7.24 14.59 -7.20
C ALA A 82 -6.09 15.45 -6.65
N GLY A 83 -5.17 14.84 -5.91
CA GLY A 83 -3.97 15.51 -5.42
C GLY A 83 -3.09 16.02 -6.54
N LEU A 84 -2.90 15.22 -7.59
CA LEU A 84 -2.10 15.61 -8.76
C LEU A 84 -2.73 16.79 -9.50
N ARG A 85 -4.04 16.80 -9.71
CA ARG A 85 -4.75 17.92 -10.33
C ARG A 85 -4.55 19.20 -9.53
N THR A 86 -4.76 19.13 -8.22
CA THR A 86 -4.56 20.29 -7.34
C THR A 86 -3.12 20.80 -7.40
N ALA A 87 -2.14 19.91 -7.38
CA ALA A 87 -0.74 20.29 -7.51
C ALA A 87 -0.46 21.03 -8.84
N HIS A 88 -1.04 20.55 -9.94
CA HIS A 88 -0.94 21.22 -11.24
C HIS A 88 -1.59 22.60 -11.24
N GLU A 89 -2.80 22.73 -10.71
CA GLU A 89 -3.53 24.00 -10.62
C GLU A 89 -2.76 25.03 -9.80
N LEU A 90 -2.16 24.60 -8.70
CA LEU A 90 -1.36 25.46 -7.82
C LEU A 90 0.10 25.61 -8.27
N ARG A 91 0.48 25.02 -9.40
CA ARG A 91 1.85 25.05 -9.95
C ARG A 91 2.91 24.54 -8.95
N MET A 92 2.54 23.55 -8.17
CA MET A 92 3.45 22.91 -7.24
C MET A 92 4.38 21.95 -7.98
N HIS A 93 5.67 22.18 -7.87
CA HIS A 93 6.68 21.37 -8.52
C HIS A 93 7.98 21.37 -7.73
N THR A 94 8.85 20.45 -8.05
CA THR A 94 10.19 20.39 -7.46
C THR A 94 10.97 21.67 -7.78
N PRO A 95 11.63 22.30 -6.80
CA PRO A 95 12.47 23.46 -7.04
C PRO A 95 13.47 23.21 -8.18
N GLY A 96 13.62 24.21 -9.07
CA GLY A 96 14.54 24.11 -10.21
C GLY A 96 13.98 23.39 -11.44
N ARG A 97 12.77 22.83 -11.37
CA ARG A 97 12.06 22.29 -12.53
C ARG A 97 11.02 23.26 -13.05
N ASN A 98 11.01 23.47 -14.36
CA ASN A 98 9.91 24.14 -15.03
C ASN A 98 8.72 23.19 -15.12
N PRO A 99 7.53 23.65 -14.79
CA PRO A 99 6.33 22.83 -14.92
C PRO A 99 6.01 22.47 -16.36
#